data_12d2dce799dee6948eb69cea9202d733
#
_entry.id   12d2dce799dee6948eb69cea9202d733
#
_cell.length_a   1.000
_cell.length_b   1.000
_cell.length_c   1.000
_cell.angle_alpha   90.00
_cell.angle_beta   90.00
_cell.angle_gamma   90.00
#
_symmetry.space_group_name_H-M   'P 1'
#
loop_
_entity.id
_entity.type
_entity.pdbx_description
1 polymer ?
#
loop_
_entity_poly.entity_id
_entity_poly.type
_entity_poly.pdbx_seq_one_letter_code
_entity_poly.pdbx_strand_id
1 'polypeptide(L)'
;LEVFIVTHCGFGLRYELSEIPVVGTVASGVKAINLRKEDFVAGAMVYSLEHKVVSAFLTTQRGAVKRFNVLEISMLTRAKRGLMVLRELKTKPHRVVFLDGEITSNSEYTIIAGNGDTKVVRPMDLTLVDRTSNGSMLLGDNDQEVKAVLANFDYSSLKEQ
;
A
#
# COMPACT_ATOMS: atom_id res chain seq x y z
N LEU A 1 0.26 -8.04 -16.90
CA LEU A 1 0.19 -7.85 -15.45
C LEU A 1 1.49 -7.26 -14.91
N GLU A 2 1.38 -6.38 -13.96
CA GLU A 2 2.50 -5.77 -13.24
C GLU A 2 2.39 -6.02 -11.74
N VAL A 3 3.52 -5.90 -11.07
CA VAL A 3 3.64 -6.00 -9.61
C VAL A 3 4.05 -4.64 -9.07
N PHE A 4 3.41 -4.23 -7.99
CA PHE A 4 3.85 -3.13 -7.15
C PHE A 4 4.08 -3.64 -5.73
N ILE A 5 5.25 -3.35 -5.18
CA ILE A 5 5.65 -3.71 -3.82
C ILE A 5 6.02 -2.44 -3.09
N VAL A 6 5.54 -2.28 -1.87
CA VAL A 6 5.93 -1.16 -1.01
C VAL A 6 6.59 -1.68 0.27
N THR A 7 7.64 -0.99 0.72
CA THR A 7 8.32 -1.30 1.96
C THR A 7 7.83 -0.41 3.10
N HIS A 8 8.08 -0.85 4.32
CA HIS A 8 7.77 -0.10 5.54
C HIS A 8 8.40 1.30 5.53
N CYS A 9 9.65 1.42 5.08
CA CYS A 9 10.34 2.71 4.95
C CYS A 9 9.84 3.59 3.79
N GLY A 10 8.90 3.11 2.98
CA GLY A 10 8.27 3.90 1.94
C GLY A 10 8.95 3.84 0.57
N PHE A 11 9.67 2.75 0.27
CA PHE A 11 10.15 2.48 -1.09
C PHE A 11 9.11 1.68 -1.85
N GLY A 12 8.75 2.15 -3.05
CA GLY A 12 7.85 1.46 -3.96
C GLY A 12 8.57 0.97 -5.20
N LEU A 13 8.41 -0.30 -5.53
CA LEU A 13 9.00 -0.92 -6.71
C LEU A 13 7.90 -1.46 -7.62
N ARG A 14 7.94 -1.06 -8.89
CA ARG A 14 7.03 -1.50 -9.94
C ARG A 14 7.82 -2.22 -11.03
N TYR A 15 7.38 -3.43 -11.41
CA TYR A 15 7.99 -4.21 -12.49
C TYR A 15 6.98 -5.17 -13.13
N GLU A 16 7.33 -5.75 -14.27
CA GLU A 16 6.47 -6.71 -14.95
C GLU A 16 6.39 -8.04 -14.21
N LEU A 17 5.18 -8.59 -14.06
CA LEU A 17 4.97 -9.87 -13.38
C LEU A 17 5.79 -11.02 -14.03
N SER A 18 6.03 -10.94 -15.35
CA SER A 18 6.82 -11.91 -16.10
C SER A 18 8.27 -12.04 -15.62
N GLU A 19 8.78 -11.07 -14.87
CA GLU A 19 10.12 -11.16 -14.27
C GLU A 19 10.19 -12.14 -13.08
N ILE A 20 9.04 -12.61 -12.59
CA ILE A 20 8.97 -13.62 -11.54
C ILE A 20 8.89 -14.99 -12.21
N PRO A 21 9.92 -15.82 -12.11
CA PRO A 21 9.90 -17.16 -12.72
C PRO A 21 8.95 -18.08 -11.94
N VAL A 22 8.31 -18.99 -12.65
CA VAL A 22 7.64 -20.14 -12.04
C VAL A 22 8.72 -21.14 -11.63
N VAL A 23 8.76 -21.49 -10.36
CA VAL A 23 9.75 -22.41 -9.79
C VAL A 23 9.07 -23.61 -9.13
N GLY A 24 9.83 -24.67 -8.89
CA GLY A 24 9.32 -25.87 -8.23
C GLY A 24 9.02 -25.63 -6.74
N THR A 25 8.23 -26.53 -6.15
CA THR A 25 7.72 -26.41 -4.77
C THR A 25 8.82 -26.41 -3.71
N VAL A 26 9.99 -26.97 -4.01
CA VAL A 26 11.15 -27.02 -3.09
C VAL A 26 12.13 -25.86 -3.27
N ALA A 27 11.89 -24.98 -4.25
CA ALA A 27 12.74 -23.82 -4.48
C ALA A 27 12.50 -22.72 -3.44
N SER A 28 13.57 -22.03 -3.07
CA SER A 28 13.50 -20.92 -2.09
C SER A 28 12.87 -19.65 -2.65
N GLY A 29 12.52 -19.62 -3.94
CA GLY A 29 11.99 -18.44 -4.61
C GLY A 29 13.08 -17.49 -5.09
N VAL A 30 12.68 -16.29 -5.48
CA VAL A 30 13.57 -15.24 -6.00
C VAL A 30 13.39 -13.95 -5.22
N LYS A 31 14.44 -13.12 -5.18
CA LYS A 31 14.37 -11.80 -4.56
C LYS A 31 13.36 -10.93 -5.31
N ALA A 32 12.36 -10.42 -4.63
CA ALA A 32 11.33 -9.55 -5.19
C ALA A 32 11.75 -8.08 -5.19
N ILE A 33 12.39 -7.62 -4.12
CA ILE A 33 12.80 -6.23 -3.90
C ILE A 33 14.10 -6.20 -3.11
N ASN A 34 14.92 -5.17 -3.32
CA ASN A 34 16.17 -4.97 -2.57
C ASN A 34 15.89 -4.08 -1.34
N LEU A 35 15.76 -4.71 -0.19
CA LEU A 35 15.49 -4.03 1.07
C LEU A 35 16.75 -3.33 1.63
N ARG A 36 16.56 -2.15 2.23
CA ARG A 36 17.55 -1.55 3.13
C ARG A 36 17.66 -2.38 4.42
N LYS A 37 18.76 -2.15 5.15
CA LYS A 37 18.87 -2.69 6.52
C LYS A 37 17.67 -2.22 7.36
N GLU A 38 17.11 -3.14 8.12
CA GLU A 38 15.96 -2.92 9.01
C GLU A 38 14.64 -2.51 8.32
N ASP A 39 14.58 -2.62 6.98
CA ASP A 39 13.35 -2.44 6.23
C ASP A 39 12.69 -3.79 5.93
N PHE A 40 11.39 -3.78 5.66
CA PHE A 40 10.62 -4.97 5.31
C PHE A 40 9.48 -4.63 4.36
N VAL A 41 8.94 -5.63 3.69
CA VAL A 41 7.80 -5.46 2.80
C VAL A 41 6.54 -5.19 3.62
N ALA A 42 5.88 -4.07 3.37
CA ALA A 42 4.63 -3.71 4.01
C ALA A 42 3.40 -4.17 3.22
N GLY A 43 3.52 -4.32 1.92
CA GLY A 43 2.43 -4.80 1.07
C GLY A 43 2.85 -4.96 -0.39
N ALA A 44 2.04 -5.68 -1.12
CA ALA A 44 2.22 -5.89 -2.55
C ALA A 44 0.86 -6.04 -3.23
N MET A 45 0.82 -5.69 -4.51
CA MET A 45 -0.36 -5.89 -5.36
C MET A 45 0.06 -6.29 -6.77
N VAL A 46 -0.79 -7.06 -7.42
CA VAL A 46 -0.68 -7.39 -8.86
C VAL A 46 -1.88 -6.73 -9.55
N TYR A 47 -1.67 -6.13 -10.69
CA TYR A 47 -2.71 -5.41 -11.41
C TYR A 47 -2.54 -5.51 -12.93
N SER A 48 -3.63 -5.24 -13.63
CA SER A 48 -3.67 -5.13 -15.09
C SER A 48 -3.55 -3.66 -15.52
N LEU A 49 -3.00 -3.44 -16.72
CA LEU A 49 -2.88 -2.12 -17.33
C LEU A 49 -4.12 -1.72 -18.17
N GLU A 50 -5.26 -2.32 -17.94
CA GLU A 50 -6.49 -2.01 -18.69
C GLU A 50 -6.99 -0.57 -18.47
N HIS A 51 -6.55 0.06 -17.38
CA HIS A 51 -6.94 1.42 -17.01
C HIS A 51 -5.77 2.40 -17.02
N LYS A 52 -6.07 3.67 -17.28
CA LYS A 52 -5.08 4.77 -17.25
C LYS A 52 -4.64 5.13 -15.82
N VAL A 53 -5.41 4.73 -14.84
CA VAL A 53 -5.14 4.97 -13.42
C VAL A 53 -5.26 3.65 -12.69
N VAL A 54 -4.20 3.27 -11.98
CA VAL A 54 -4.19 2.14 -11.05
C VAL A 54 -4.06 2.71 -9.65
N SER A 55 -5.19 2.86 -8.98
CA SER A 55 -5.22 3.42 -7.63
C SER A 55 -4.73 2.41 -6.61
N ALA A 56 -3.85 2.86 -5.72
CA ALA A 56 -3.49 2.15 -4.50
C ALA A 56 -3.90 2.98 -3.29
N PHE A 57 -4.32 2.30 -2.23
CA PHE A 57 -4.61 2.87 -0.91
C PHE A 57 -3.50 2.46 0.05
N LEU A 58 -2.93 3.45 0.73
CA LEU A 58 -1.80 3.28 1.62
C LEU A 58 -2.08 3.96 2.95
N THR A 59 -1.71 3.29 4.05
CA THR A 59 -1.80 3.83 5.41
C THR A 59 -0.43 3.80 6.08
N THR A 60 -0.11 4.85 6.83
CA THR A 60 1.10 4.93 7.64
C THR A 60 0.81 4.65 9.11
N GLN A 61 1.85 4.30 9.88
CA GLN A 61 1.73 4.05 11.32
C GLN A 61 1.20 5.26 12.10
N ARG A 62 1.41 6.48 11.58
CA ARG A 62 0.89 7.71 12.18
C ARG A 62 -0.60 7.95 11.90
N GLY A 63 -1.23 7.09 11.10
CA GLY A 63 -2.63 7.24 10.71
C GLY A 63 -2.86 8.19 9.53
N ALA A 64 -1.83 8.47 8.75
CA ALA A 64 -2.02 9.12 7.46
C ALA A 64 -2.51 8.10 6.43
N VAL A 65 -3.43 8.53 5.59
CA VAL A 65 -3.97 7.72 4.48
C VAL A 65 -3.82 8.47 3.18
N LYS A 66 -3.58 7.75 2.11
CA LYS A 66 -3.56 8.33 0.77
C LYS A 66 -4.03 7.36 -0.29
N ARG A 67 -4.57 7.92 -1.37
CA ARG A 67 -4.80 7.25 -2.64
C ARG A 67 -3.89 7.87 -3.69
N PHE A 68 -3.15 7.05 -4.40
CA PHE A 68 -2.25 7.52 -5.47
C PHE A 68 -2.28 6.58 -6.66
N ASN A 69 -1.81 7.08 -7.81
CA ASN A 69 -1.70 6.28 -9.01
C ASN A 69 -0.36 5.56 -9.05
N VAL A 70 -0.37 4.23 -9.01
CA VAL A 70 0.84 3.40 -9.07
C VAL A 70 1.63 3.66 -10.36
N LEU A 71 0.96 4.07 -11.44
CA LEU A 71 1.62 4.34 -12.72
C LEU A 71 2.53 5.58 -12.70
N GLU A 72 2.47 6.43 -11.66
CA GLU A 72 3.46 7.50 -11.43
C GLU A 72 4.83 6.97 -11.03
N ILE A 73 4.93 5.71 -10.62
CA ILE A 73 6.19 5.07 -10.29
C ILE A 73 6.79 4.53 -11.59
N SER A 74 8.00 4.98 -11.91
CA SER A 74 8.71 4.49 -13.09
C SER A 74 8.89 2.98 -13.04
N MET A 75 8.65 2.31 -14.17
CA MET A 75 8.93 0.89 -14.33
C MET A 75 10.42 0.63 -14.12
N LEU A 76 10.72 -0.31 -13.24
CA LEU A 76 12.08 -0.80 -13.01
C LEU A 76 12.11 -2.31 -13.24
N THR A 77 13.23 -2.93 -12.93
CA THR A 77 13.36 -4.38 -12.95
C THR A 77 13.22 -4.95 -11.54
N ARG A 78 12.87 -6.24 -11.46
CA ARG A 78 12.79 -6.97 -10.20
C ARG A 78 14.10 -6.85 -9.39
N ALA A 79 14.00 -6.95 -8.09
CA ALA A 79 15.12 -6.89 -7.14
C ALA A 79 15.85 -5.54 -7.07
N LYS A 80 15.25 -4.45 -7.56
CA LYS A 80 15.70 -3.09 -7.28
C LYS A 80 15.11 -2.60 -5.96
N ARG A 81 15.58 -1.45 -5.47
CA ARG A 81 15.05 -0.84 -4.24
C ARG A 81 13.72 -0.13 -4.49
N GLY A 82 13.55 0.46 -5.66
CA GLY A 82 12.40 1.27 -5.99
C GLY A 82 12.59 2.76 -5.70
N LEU A 83 11.49 3.47 -5.71
CA LEU A 83 11.43 4.92 -5.54
C LEU A 83 10.63 5.26 -4.26
N MET A 84 10.90 6.41 -3.64
CA MET A 84 10.14 6.86 -2.49
C MET A 84 8.69 7.14 -2.85
N VAL A 85 7.77 6.60 -2.06
CA VAL A 85 6.31 6.86 -2.15
C VAL A 85 5.79 7.68 -0.96
N LEU A 86 6.68 8.10 -0.09
CA LEU A 86 6.43 9.02 1.01
C LEU A 86 7.56 10.04 1.04
N ARG A 87 7.25 11.28 1.42
CA ARG A 87 8.27 12.27 1.73
C ARG A 87 8.87 11.95 3.09
N GLU A 88 10.19 11.72 3.15
CA GLU A 88 10.90 11.48 4.39
C GLU A 88 10.93 12.75 5.25
N LEU A 89 10.49 12.63 6.49
CA LEU A 89 10.56 13.69 7.49
C LEU A 89 11.76 13.43 8.42
N LYS A 90 12.45 14.48 8.84
CA LYS A 90 13.60 14.38 9.75
C LYS A 90 13.20 13.86 11.13
N THR A 91 12.02 14.26 11.59
CA THR A 91 11.45 13.83 12.87
C THR A 91 10.10 13.19 12.64
N LYS A 92 9.81 12.13 13.38
CA LYS A 92 8.56 11.37 13.28
C LYS A 92 8.21 11.01 11.82
N PRO A 93 9.08 10.28 11.10
CA PRO A 93 8.82 9.92 9.72
C PRO A 93 7.59 9.01 9.62
N HIS A 94 6.90 9.12 8.48
CA HIS A 94 5.85 8.15 8.16
C HIS A 94 6.46 6.82 7.75
N ARG A 95 5.81 5.72 8.14
CA ARG A 95 6.16 4.35 7.75
C ARG A 95 4.92 3.62 7.28
N VAL A 96 5.02 2.91 6.17
CA VAL A 96 3.90 2.18 5.59
C VAL A 96 3.55 0.99 6.46
N VAL A 97 2.28 0.85 6.81
CA VAL A 97 1.76 -0.30 7.56
C VAL A 97 0.69 -1.08 6.78
N PHE A 98 0.13 -0.49 5.73
CA PHE A 98 -0.91 -1.13 4.95
C PHE A 98 -0.89 -0.63 3.50
N LEU A 99 -1.12 -1.55 2.58
CA LEU A 99 -1.35 -1.28 1.15
C LEU A 99 -2.48 -2.15 0.65
N ASP A 100 -3.38 -1.58 -0.13
CA ASP A 100 -4.34 -2.34 -0.92
C ASP A 100 -4.48 -1.72 -2.32
N GLY A 101 -4.79 -2.57 -3.28
CA GLY A 101 -5.07 -2.20 -4.66
C GLY A 101 -6.50 -2.61 -5.06
N GLU A 102 -6.80 -2.48 -6.33
CA GLU A 102 -8.14 -2.81 -6.88
C GLU A 102 -9.29 -2.11 -6.14
N ILE A 103 -9.05 -0.84 -5.78
CA ILE A 103 -9.99 -0.04 -5.01
C ILE A 103 -11.20 0.29 -5.86
N THR A 104 -12.37 -0.04 -5.33
CA THR A 104 -13.68 0.27 -5.93
C THR A 104 -14.43 1.32 -5.13
N SER A 105 -15.55 1.80 -5.66
CA SER A 105 -16.46 2.71 -4.94
C SER A 105 -17.01 2.13 -3.63
N ASN A 106 -16.98 0.80 -3.49
CA ASN A 106 -17.46 0.09 -2.30
C ASN A 106 -16.34 -0.26 -1.31
N SER A 107 -15.09 -0.02 -1.67
CA SER A 107 -13.96 -0.29 -0.78
C SER A 107 -14.03 0.61 0.46
N GLU A 108 -13.97 -0.01 1.64
CA GLU A 108 -14.01 0.67 2.93
C GLU A 108 -13.08 -0.03 3.91
N TYR A 109 -12.39 0.75 4.72
CA TYR A 109 -11.44 0.25 5.71
C TYR A 109 -11.70 0.88 7.07
N THR A 110 -11.49 0.10 8.13
CA THR A 110 -11.47 0.59 9.51
C THR A 110 -10.04 0.63 10.00
N ILE A 111 -9.59 1.81 10.42
CA ILE A 111 -8.28 2.01 11.02
C ILE A 111 -8.46 2.01 12.53
N ILE A 112 -7.73 1.14 13.21
CA ILE A 112 -7.76 0.99 14.66
C ILE A 112 -6.46 1.59 15.20
N ALA A 113 -6.58 2.62 16.04
CA ALA A 113 -5.46 3.22 16.76
C ALA A 113 -5.05 2.36 17.96
N GLY A 114 -3.84 2.56 18.45
CA GLY A 114 -3.33 1.82 19.61
C GLY A 114 -4.13 2.01 20.90
N ASN A 115 -4.83 3.15 21.05
CA ASN A 115 -5.76 3.43 22.17
C ASN A 115 -7.14 2.77 21.99
N GLY A 116 -7.39 2.08 20.87
CA GLY A 116 -8.64 1.42 20.55
C GLY A 116 -9.63 2.27 19.75
N ASP A 117 -9.39 3.55 19.55
CA ASP A 117 -10.23 4.40 18.72
C ASP A 117 -10.23 3.92 17.27
N THR A 118 -11.33 4.08 16.58
CA THR A 118 -11.51 3.64 15.21
C THR A 118 -11.86 4.80 14.29
N LYS A 119 -11.36 4.75 13.07
CA LYS A 119 -11.73 5.65 11.97
C LYS A 119 -12.07 4.83 10.74
N VAL A 120 -13.16 5.18 10.07
CA VAL A 120 -13.56 4.55 8.81
C VAL A 120 -13.14 5.44 7.66
N VAL A 121 -12.58 4.85 6.62
CA VAL A 121 -12.17 5.55 5.40
C VAL A 121 -12.59 4.78 4.17
N ARG A 122 -13.07 5.52 3.17
CA ARG A 122 -13.37 5.01 1.83
C ARG A 122 -12.35 5.61 0.87
N PRO A 123 -11.43 4.82 0.33
CA PRO A 123 -10.35 5.34 -0.51
C PRO A 123 -10.82 6.18 -1.70
N MET A 124 -11.97 5.84 -2.30
CA MET A 124 -12.50 6.59 -3.45
C MET A 124 -13.01 7.98 -3.09
N ASP A 125 -13.25 8.27 -1.80
CA ASP A 125 -13.57 9.61 -1.31
C ASP A 125 -12.31 10.48 -1.11
N LEU A 126 -11.11 9.87 -1.13
CA LEU A 126 -9.85 10.59 -1.05
C LEU A 126 -9.49 11.17 -2.43
N THR A 127 -8.97 12.39 -2.43
CA THR A 127 -8.35 12.97 -3.61
C THR A 127 -7.12 12.16 -4.01
N LEU A 128 -6.94 11.93 -5.30
CA LEU A 128 -5.73 11.33 -5.84
C LEU A 128 -4.56 12.30 -5.61
N VAL A 129 -3.51 11.85 -4.92
CA VAL A 129 -2.36 12.67 -4.57
C VAL A 129 -1.09 12.19 -5.26
N ASP A 130 -0.06 13.03 -5.25
CA ASP A 130 1.24 12.70 -5.83
C ASP A 130 1.92 11.54 -5.11
N ARG A 131 2.78 10.85 -5.83
CA ARG A 131 3.57 9.72 -5.32
C ARG A 131 4.24 10.01 -3.97
N THR A 132 4.85 11.17 -3.81
CA THR A 132 5.61 11.55 -2.61
C THR A 132 4.80 12.26 -1.53
N SER A 133 3.50 12.47 -1.72
CA SER A 133 2.62 13.01 -0.67
C SER A 133 2.57 12.06 0.52
N ASN A 134 2.54 12.59 1.74
CA ASN A 134 2.30 11.81 2.95
C ASN A 134 0.80 11.60 3.26
N GLY A 135 -0.09 12.11 2.40
CA GLY A 135 -1.52 11.92 2.53
C GLY A 135 -2.18 12.80 3.59
N SER A 136 -3.34 12.37 4.03
CA SER A 136 -4.17 13.07 5.02
C SER A 136 -4.18 12.32 6.34
N MET A 137 -4.01 13.03 7.44
CA MET A 137 -4.06 12.45 8.78
C MET A 137 -5.50 12.14 9.18
N LEU A 138 -5.77 10.89 9.55
CA LEU A 138 -7.04 10.46 10.17
C LEU A 138 -6.95 10.39 11.69
N LEU A 139 -5.77 10.11 12.24
CA LEU A 139 -5.54 10.08 13.68
C LEU A 139 -5.01 11.43 14.15
N GLY A 140 -5.43 11.85 15.35
CA GLY A 140 -4.96 13.07 16.00
C GLY A 140 -3.66 12.84 16.78
N ASP A 141 -3.07 13.93 17.31
CA ASP A 141 -1.80 13.91 18.04
C ASP A 141 -1.87 13.10 19.36
N ASN A 142 -3.08 12.96 19.93
CA ASN A 142 -3.32 12.17 21.16
C ASN A 142 -3.59 10.69 20.88
N ASP A 143 -3.79 10.32 19.62
CA ASP A 143 -3.97 8.94 19.22
C ASP A 143 -2.63 8.23 19.18
N GLN A 144 -2.62 7.00 19.65
CA GLN A 144 -1.48 6.11 19.48
C GLN A 144 -1.37 5.67 18.03
N GLU A 145 -0.18 5.19 17.66
CA GLU A 145 0.05 4.67 16.31
C GLU A 145 -0.99 3.63 15.90
N VAL A 146 -1.15 3.45 14.60
CA VAL A 146 -2.06 2.46 14.02
C VAL A 146 -1.72 1.06 14.53
N LYS A 147 -2.72 0.40 15.13
CA LYS A 147 -2.62 -0.99 15.58
C LYS A 147 -3.02 -1.97 14.48
N ALA A 148 -4.06 -1.64 13.72
CA ALA A 148 -4.57 -2.50 12.66
C ALA A 148 -5.34 -1.69 11.60
N VAL A 149 -5.38 -2.23 10.39
CA VAL A 149 -6.26 -1.78 9.31
C VAL A 149 -7.07 -2.98 8.84
N LEU A 150 -8.38 -2.86 8.87
CA LEU A 150 -9.30 -3.92 8.50
C LEU A 150 -10.09 -3.51 7.26
N ALA A 151 -10.13 -4.38 6.26
CA ALA A 151 -11.04 -4.22 5.14
C ALA A 151 -12.46 -4.60 5.57
N ASN A 152 -13.41 -3.71 5.32
CA ASN A 152 -14.82 -3.98 5.58
C ASN A 152 -15.44 -4.59 4.32
N PHE A 153 -15.77 -5.88 4.39
CA PHE A 153 -16.42 -6.60 3.30
C PHE A 153 -17.94 -6.59 3.45
N ASP A 154 -18.62 -6.25 2.37
CA ASP A 154 -20.06 -6.45 2.27
C ASP A 154 -20.34 -7.86 1.73
N TYR A 155 -20.82 -8.73 2.61
CA TYR A 155 -21.17 -10.11 2.28
C TYR A 155 -22.60 -10.26 1.71
N SER A 156 -23.35 -9.17 1.59
CA SER A 156 -24.76 -9.24 1.14
C SER A 156 -24.88 -9.82 -0.27
N SER A 157 -23.91 -9.56 -1.13
CA SER A 157 -23.85 -10.10 -2.49
C SER A 157 -23.56 -11.60 -2.57
N LEU A 158 -23.08 -12.24 -1.50
CA LEU A 158 -22.79 -13.68 -1.46
C LEU A 158 -24.00 -14.54 -1.12
N LYS A 159 -25.13 -13.92 -0.72
CA LYS A 159 -26.34 -14.65 -0.34
C LYS A 159 -27.26 -14.98 -1.53
N GLU A 160 -26.94 -14.52 -2.72
CA GLU A 160 -27.75 -14.70 -3.94
C GLU A 160 -27.17 -15.75 -4.91
N GLN A 161 -26.25 -16.58 -4.45
CA GLN A 161 -25.74 -17.71 -5.25
C GLN A 161 -26.21 -19.04 -4.72
#